data_41457b119196f83a2ebcaffba782b3d1
#
_entry.id   41457b119196f83a2ebcaffba782b3d1
#
_cell.length_a   1.000
_cell.length_b   1.000
_cell.length_c   1.000
_cell.angle_alpha   90.00
_cell.angle_beta   90.00
_cell.angle_gamma   90.00
#
_symmetry.space_group_name_H-M   'P 1'
#
loop_
_entity.id
_entity.type
_entity.pdbx_description
1 polymer ?
#
loop_
_entity_poly.entity_id
_entity_poly.type
_entity_poly.pdbx_seq_one_letter_code
_entity_poly.pdbx_strand_id
1 'polypeptide(L)'
;MNLSRRELIVLLASQAPAAKRRVPLGFTLYGMRSMPLDDALSTCARIGYDAVELALMPGWPAEPKLLSPAARRQLRGRLRELGLVLAALMENLAVLADDAGHAANLERLRRACELAHDLSPDSLPVIETILGGKPGEWDAIRVRVAECVAEWGRVMTEHGVVLAVKPHVGNAMRTPEAVVWLLEQVRNPLVRAAYDYSHYQAQDMDMRTTMDMLLPSTSFIHLKDTRMEGGRREWRLPGDGTVDYAEYA
;
A
#
# COMPACT_ATOMS: atom_id res chain seq x y z
N MET A 1 -30.31 -11.25 -44.64
CA MET A 1 -30.54 -11.65 -43.24
C MET A 1 -31.02 -10.40 -42.50
N ASN A 2 -32.32 -10.34 -42.18
CA ASN A 2 -32.88 -9.19 -41.44
C ASN A 2 -32.73 -9.46 -39.95
N LEU A 3 -31.84 -8.72 -39.27
CA LEU A 3 -31.69 -8.76 -37.83
C LEU A 3 -32.90 -8.09 -37.20
N SER A 4 -33.45 -8.68 -36.13
CA SER A 4 -34.50 -8.07 -35.34
C SER A 4 -33.94 -6.84 -34.57
N ARG A 5 -34.82 -5.91 -34.18
CA ARG A 5 -34.44 -4.74 -33.37
C ARG A 5 -33.67 -5.10 -32.08
N ARG A 6 -33.98 -6.26 -31.51
CA ARG A 6 -33.35 -6.80 -30.30
C ARG A 6 -31.92 -7.28 -30.57
N GLU A 7 -31.72 -7.97 -31.71
CA GLU A 7 -30.38 -8.45 -32.14
C GLU A 7 -29.48 -7.29 -32.55
N LEU A 8 -30.04 -6.23 -33.15
CA LEU A 8 -29.29 -5.02 -33.48
C LEU A 8 -28.84 -4.25 -32.23
N ILE A 9 -29.69 -4.18 -31.17
CA ILE A 9 -29.33 -3.54 -29.88
C ILE A 9 -28.24 -4.33 -29.17
N VAL A 10 -28.30 -5.66 -29.17
CA VAL A 10 -27.26 -6.51 -28.56
C VAL A 10 -25.95 -6.38 -29.35
N LEU A 11 -25.99 -6.31 -30.68
CA LEU A 11 -24.79 -6.13 -31.51
C LEU A 11 -24.14 -4.74 -31.29
N LEU A 12 -24.94 -3.69 -31.15
CA LEU A 12 -24.46 -2.34 -30.89
C LEU A 12 -23.94 -2.18 -29.47
N ALA A 13 -24.53 -2.87 -28.48
CA ALA A 13 -24.03 -2.90 -27.11
C ALA A 13 -22.69 -3.66 -26.96
N SER A 14 -22.44 -4.66 -27.83
CA SER A 14 -21.16 -5.40 -27.87
C SER A 14 -20.02 -4.64 -28.58
N GLN A 15 -20.34 -3.58 -29.32
CA GLN A 15 -19.36 -2.72 -30.03
C GLN A 15 -19.06 -1.41 -29.29
N ALA A 16 -19.72 -1.15 -28.15
CA ALA A 16 -19.31 -0.03 -27.31
C ALA A 16 -17.85 -0.30 -26.85
N PRO A 17 -16.90 0.61 -27.13
CA PRO A 17 -15.55 0.45 -26.63
C PRO A 17 -15.68 0.32 -25.11
N ALA A 18 -15.08 -0.75 -24.55
CA ALA A 18 -15.02 -0.92 -23.12
C ALA A 18 -14.48 0.40 -22.54
N ALA A 19 -15.30 1.13 -21.80
CA ALA A 19 -14.86 2.36 -21.17
C ALA A 19 -13.56 2.02 -20.43
N LYS A 20 -12.45 2.67 -20.80
CA LYS A 20 -11.16 2.45 -20.13
C LYS A 20 -11.43 2.63 -18.64
N ARG A 21 -11.34 1.56 -17.87
CA ARG A 21 -11.54 1.63 -16.44
C ARG A 21 -10.47 2.58 -15.91
N ARG A 22 -10.89 3.73 -15.43
CA ARG A 22 -9.99 4.68 -14.76
C ARG A 22 -9.42 3.96 -13.54
N VAL A 23 -8.09 3.94 -13.41
CA VAL A 23 -7.43 3.46 -12.19
C VAL A 23 -7.75 4.47 -11.08
N PRO A 24 -8.33 4.04 -9.95
CA PRO A 24 -8.59 4.95 -8.85
C PRO A 24 -7.27 5.45 -8.25
N LEU A 25 -7.16 6.75 -8.03
CA LEU A 25 -5.98 7.37 -7.42
C LEU A 25 -6.24 7.69 -5.94
N GLY A 26 -5.33 7.27 -5.08
CA GLY A 26 -5.35 7.57 -3.66
C GLY A 26 -4.22 8.50 -3.24
N PHE A 27 -4.38 9.11 -2.06
CA PHE A 27 -3.35 9.91 -1.41
C PHE A 27 -2.99 9.33 -0.05
N THR A 28 -1.68 9.23 0.24
CA THR A 28 -1.21 8.82 1.57
C THR A 28 -1.19 10.02 2.53
N LEU A 29 -1.85 9.89 3.68
CA LEU A 29 -1.83 10.94 4.70
C LEU A 29 -0.52 10.97 5.50
N TYR A 30 0.47 10.15 5.12
CA TYR A 30 1.81 10.19 5.71
C TYR A 30 2.41 11.60 5.68
N GLY A 31 2.27 12.32 4.57
CA GLY A 31 2.76 13.69 4.40
C GLY A 31 1.94 14.76 5.13
N MET A 32 0.78 14.41 5.72
CA MET A 32 -0.15 15.35 6.36
C MET A 32 -0.21 15.18 7.89
N ARG A 33 0.85 14.69 8.51
CA ARG A 33 0.90 14.37 9.95
C ARG A 33 0.44 15.51 10.88
N SER A 34 0.77 16.75 10.53
CA SER A 34 0.44 17.95 11.33
C SER A 34 -0.97 18.50 11.08
N MET A 35 -1.68 17.94 10.08
CA MET A 35 -3.04 18.37 9.74
C MET A 35 -4.06 17.53 10.54
N PRO A 36 -5.13 18.13 11.08
CA PRO A 36 -6.25 17.37 11.63
C PRO A 36 -6.79 16.38 10.60
N LEU A 37 -7.16 15.17 11.05
CA LEU A 37 -7.54 14.07 10.14
C LEU A 37 -8.70 14.44 9.22
N ASP A 38 -9.74 15.13 9.73
CA ASP A 38 -10.88 15.56 8.93
C ASP A 38 -10.50 16.57 7.84
N ASP A 39 -9.60 17.51 8.15
CA ASP A 39 -9.09 18.50 7.19
C ASP A 39 -8.27 17.82 6.08
N ALA A 40 -7.47 16.82 6.44
CA ALA A 40 -6.70 16.03 5.47
C ALA A 40 -7.62 15.26 4.51
N LEU A 41 -8.63 14.57 5.03
CA LEU A 41 -9.62 13.86 4.23
C LEU A 41 -10.42 14.82 3.32
N SER A 42 -10.90 15.93 3.88
CA SER A 42 -11.64 16.95 3.11
C SER A 42 -10.77 17.53 2.00
N THR A 43 -9.48 17.71 2.24
CA THR A 43 -8.53 18.19 1.24
C THR A 43 -8.34 17.18 0.12
N CYS A 44 -8.17 15.89 0.44
CA CYS A 44 -8.07 14.83 -0.57
C CYS A 44 -9.32 14.77 -1.46
N ALA A 45 -10.52 14.79 -0.86
CA ALA A 45 -11.78 14.77 -1.59
C ALA A 45 -11.93 16.02 -2.50
N ARG A 46 -11.60 17.21 -2.00
CA ARG A 46 -11.67 18.46 -2.77
C ARG A 46 -10.72 18.48 -3.96
N ILE A 47 -9.53 17.87 -3.84
CA ILE A 47 -8.57 17.72 -4.95
C ILE A 47 -9.09 16.73 -5.98
N GLY A 48 -9.95 15.79 -5.60
CA GLY A 48 -10.53 14.77 -6.48
C GLY A 48 -9.85 13.41 -6.42
N TYR A 49 -9.18 13.09 -5.30
CA TYR A 49 -8.71 11.73 -5.03
C TYR A 49 -9.90 10.79 -4.78
N ASP A 50 -9.77 9.56 -5.24
CA ASP A 50 -10.77 8.49 -5.08
C ASP A 50 -10.58 7.73 -3.76
N ALA A 51 -9.35 7.72 -3.25
CA ALA A 51 -8.97 6.89 -2.11
C ALA A 51 -7.95 7.59 -1.20
N VAL A 52 -7.81 7.06 0.00
CA VAL A 52 -6.78 7.49 0.96
C VAL A 52 -6.08 6.29 1.59
N GLU A 53 -4.85 6.51 2.00
CA GLU A 53 -4.11 5.67 2.93
C GLU A 53 -3.94 6.41 4.25
N LEU A 54 -4.31 5.77 5.36
CA LEU A 54 -4.12 6.32 6.70
C LEU A 54 -2.81 5.84 7.32
N ALA A 55 -2.03 6.74 7.89
CA ALA A 55 -0.81 6.42 8.62
C ALA A 55 -1.15 6.13 10.10
N LEU A 56 -0.82 4.90 10.57
CA LEU A 56 -1.20 4.39 11.88
C LEU A 56 -0.08 4.44 12.93
N MET A 57 1.12 4.87 12.54
CA MET A 57 2.27 4.87 13.43
C MET A 57 2.02 5.68 14.70
N PRO A 58 2.76 5.40 15.79
CA PRO A 58 2.65 6.18 17.03
C PRO A 58 2.79 7.69 16.79
N GLY A 59 1.81 8.45 17.29
CA GLY A 59 1.75 9.90 17.15
C GLY A 59 1.22 10.42 15.81
N TRP A 60 0.68 9.56 14.94
CA TRP A 60 -0.14 9.98 13.79
C TRP A 60 -1.62 10.13 14.15
N PRO A 61 -2.37 11.01 13.48
CA PRO A 61 -3.78 11.27 13.80
C PRO A 61 -4.69 10.04 13.73
N ALA A 62 -4.35 9.03 12.91
CA ALA A 62 -5.12 7.80 12.77
C ALA A 62 -4.55 6.62 13.59
N GLU A 63 -3.64 6.87 14.55
CA GLU A 63 -3.13 5.82 15.43
C GLU A 63 -4.30 5.08 16.13
N PRO A 64 -4.42 3.74 16.01
CA PRO A 64 -5.61 3.00 16.45
C PRO A 64 -5.99 3.20 17.92
N LYS A 65 -5.00 3.40 18.81
CA LYS A 65 -5.24 3.63 20.23
C LYS A 65 -5.84 4.99 20.55
N LEU A 66 -5.72 5.98 19.65
CA LEU A 66 -6.31 7.31 19.79
C LEU A 66 -7.76 7.35 19.32
N LEU A 67 -8.22 6.33 18.59
CA LEU A 67 -9.54 6.27 18.00
C LEU A 67 -10.48 5.40 18.84
N SER A 68 -11.31 6.05 19.65
CA SER A 68 -12.39 5.38 20.38
C SER A 68 -13.38 4.71 19.39
N PRO A 69 -14.20 3.73 19.81
CA PRO A 69 -15.22 3.13 18.95
C PRO A 69 -16.16 4.17 18.32
N ALA A 70 -16.47 5.25 19.04
CA ALA A 70 -17.28 6.35 18.49
C ALA A 70 -16.53 7.12 17.39
N ALA A 71 -15.26 7.45 17.63
CA ALA A 71 -14.41 8.12 16.64
C ALA A 71 -14.21 7.27 15.37
N ARG A 72 -14.06 5.94 15.48
CA ARG A 72 -13.97 5.02 14.33
C ARG A 72 -15.27 5.04 13.52
N ARG A 73 -16.43 5.02 14.16
CA ARG A 73 -17.73 5.16 13.46
C ARG A 73 -17.89 6.51 12.75
N GLN A 74 -17.46 7.60 13.39
CA GLN A 74 -17.46 8.93 12.78
C GLN A 74 -16.53 8.97 11.56
N LEU A 75 -15.32 8.46 11.68
CA LEU A 75 -14.34 8.40 10.60
C LEU A 75 -14.86 7.57 9.41
N ARG A 76 -15.48 6.40 9.67
CA ARG A 76 -16.14 5.60 8.62
C ARG A 76 -17.27 6.37 7.94
N GLY A 77 -18.11 7.08 8.70
CA GLY A 77 -19.15 7.94 8.16
C GLY A 77 -18.57 9.04 7.28
N ARG A 78 -17.49 9.66 7.74
CA ARG A 78 -16.81 10.74 7.02
C ARG A 78 -16.18 10.29 5.71
N LEU A 79 -15.51 9.14 5.68
CA LEU A 79 -14.99 8.55 4.44
C LEU A 79 -16.10 8.33 3.40
N ARG A 80 -17.25 7.80 3.83
CA ARG A 80 -18.43 7.60 2.97
C ARG A 80 -19.03 8.92 2.47
N GLU A 81 -19.17 9.90 3.33
CA GLU A 81 -19.67 11.23 2.98
C GLU A 81 -18.80 11.91 1.93
N LEU A 82 -17.48 11.79 2.06
CA LEU A 82 -16.51 12.36 1.13
C LEU A 82 -16.33 11.51 -0.15
N GLY A 83 -16.93 10.32 -0.23
CA GLY A 83 -16.75 9.41 -1.36
C GLY A 83 -15.34 8.81 -1.45
N LEU A 84 -14.58 8.80 -0.35
CA LEU A 84 -13.21 8.29 -0.31
C LEU A 84 -13.18 6.81 0.06
N VAL A 85 -12.49 6.00 -0.75
CA VAL A 85 -12.18 4.60 -0.43
C VAL A 85 -10.98 4.57 0.52
N LEU A 86 -11.05 3.75 1.56
CA LEU A 86 -9.88 3.43 2.38
C LEU A 86 -9.08 2.33 1.68
N ALA A 87 -8.01 2.71 0.97
CA ALA A 87 -7.20 1.78 0.19
C ALA A 87 -6.18 1.03 1.03
N ALA A 88 -5.56 1.72 1.99
CA ALA A 88 -4.50 1.14 2.82
C ALA A 88 -4.42 1.77 4.21
N LEU A 89 -3.78 1.02 5.11
CA LEU A 89 -3.37 1.41 6.45
C LEU A 89 -1.85 1.24 6.54
N MET A 90 -1.12 2.35 6.65
CA MET A 90 0.34 2.32 6.70
C MET A 90 0.84 2.12 8.12
N GLU A 91 1.62 1.08 8.32
CA GLU A 91 2.42 0.85 9.50
C GLU A 91 3.93 0.96 9.19
N ASN A 92 4.74 1.03 10.22
CA ASN A 92 6.20 0.97 10.12
C ASN A 92 6.70 0.06 11.25
N LEU A 93 6.85 -1.24 10.94
CA LEU A 93 7.14 -2.27 11.92
C LEU A 93 8.62 -2.63 11.88
N ALA A 94 9.30 -2.50 13.02
CA ALA A 94 10.71 -2.84 13.15
C ALA A 94 10.85 -4.37 13.28
N VAL A 95 11.10 -5.07 12.18
CA VAL A 95 11.20 -6.54 12.13
C VAL A 95 12.34 -7.10 12.99
N LEU A 96 13.39 -6.31 13.23
CA LEU A 96 14.55 -6.68 14.05
C LEU A 96 14.42 -6.21 15.51
N ALA A 97 13.21 -5.91 15.97
CA ALA A 97 12.98 -5.62 17.36
C ALA A 97 13.30 -6.83 18.27
N ASP A 98 13.61 -6.57 19.52
CA ASP A 98 13.69 -7.60 20.56
C ASP A 98 12.33 -8.28 20.80
N ASP A 99 12.27 -9.28 21.66
CA ASP A 99 11.05 -10.06 21.89
C ASP A 99 9.89 -9.17 22.37
N ALA A 100 10.16 -8.16 23.20
CA ALA A 100 9.14 -7.21 23.66
C ALA A 100 8.64 -6.33 22.50
N GLY A 101 9.54 -5.85 21.67
CA GLY A 101 9.21 -5.08 20.48
C GLY A 101 8.49 -5.91 19.44
N HIS A 102 8.85 -7.20 19.26
CA HIS A 102 8.14 -8.10 18.38
C HIS A 102 6.70 -8.35 18.86
N ALA A 103 6.50 -8.60 20.16
CA ALA A 103 5.17 -8.71 20.75
C ALA A 103 4.34 -7.43 20.56
N ALA A 104 4.97 -6.26 20.71
CA ALA A 104 4.33 -4.98 20.44
C ALA A 104 3.94 -4.81 18.96
N ASN A 105 4.75 -5.28 18.02
CA ASN A 105 4.43 -5.27 16.59
C ASN A 105 3.21 -6.17 16.29
N LEU A 106 3.13 -7.36 16.87
CA LEU A 106 1.97 -8.25 16.72
C LEU A 106 0.69 -7.58 17.24
N GLU A 107 0.77 -6.89 18.37
CA GLU A 107 -0.37 -6.15 18.93
C GLU A 107 -0.77 -4.96 18.04
N ARG A 108 0.19 -4.23 17.47
CA ARG A 108 -0.08 -3.16 16.50
C ARG A 108 -0.81 -3.69 15.26
N LEU A 109 -0.37 -4.84 14.74
CA LEU A 109 -1.03 -5.49 13.60
C LEU A 109 -2.47 -5.89 13.92
N ARG A 110 -2.74 -6.49 15.10
CA ARG A 110 -4.12 -6.81 15.51
C ARG A 110 -5.00 -5.57 15.54
N ARG A 111 -4.51 -4.48 16.15
CA ARG A 111 -5.25 -3.20 16.21
C ARG A 111 -5.46 -2.57 14.82
N ALA A 112 -4.50 -2.72 13.91
CA ALA A 112 -4.66 -2.27 12.53
C ALA A 112 -5.73 -3.10 11.81
N CYS A 113 -5.77 -4.43 12.01
CA CYS A 113 -6.82 -5.29 11.47
C CYS A 113 -8.20 -4.94 12.03
N GLU A 114 -8.33 -4.74 13.34
CA GLU A 114 -9.58 -4.29 13.96
C GLU A 114 -10.04 -2.95 13.36
N LEU A 115 -9.11 -2.00 13.18
CA LEU A 115 -9.42 -0.71 12.58
C LEU A 115 -9.86 -0.88 11.11
N ALA A 116 -9.23 -1.77 10.34
CA ALA A 116 -9.63 -2.08 8.98
C ALA A 116 -11.10 -2.55 8.92
N HIS A 117 -11.49 -3.48 9.79
CA HIS A 117 -12.88 -3.95 9.90
C HIS A 117 -13.86 -2.85 10.35
N ASP A 118 -13.45 -2.02 11.32
CA ASP A 118 -14.30 -0.92 11.81
C ASP A 118 -14.55 0.14 10.74
N LEU A 119 -13.53 0.47 9.92
CA LEU A 119 -13.61 1.54 8.95
C LEU A 119 -14.16 1.10 7.58
N SER A 120 -13.84 -0.11 7.13
CA SER A 120 -14.18 -0.58 5.78
C SER A 120 -14.49 -2.09 5.74
N PRO A 121 -15.55 -2.56 6.42
CA PRO A 121 -15.88 -3.99 6.53
C PRO A 121 -16.26 -4.63 5.18
N ASP A 122 -16.80 -3.85 4.26
CA ASP A 122 -17.28 -4.33 2.96
C ASP A 122 -16.15 -4.50 1.93
N SER A 123 -15.00 -3.82 2.16
CA SER A 123 -13.79 -3.88 1.31
C SER A 123 -12.58 -3.54 2.18
N LEU A 124 -11.97 -4.56 2.76
CA LEU A 124 -10.86 -4.36 3.70
C LEU A 124 -9.66 -3.71 3.01
N PRO A 125 -9.09 -2.64 3.60
CA PRO A 125 -7.84 -2.05 3.12
C PRO A 125 -6.67 -3.01 3.34
N VAL A 126 -5.60 -2.87 2.56
CA VAL A 126 -4.35 -3.55 2.89
C VAL A 126 -3.66 -2.87 4.07
N ILE A 127 -2.91 -3.63 4.86
CA ILE A 127 -1.95 -3.06 5.81
C ILE A 127 -0.59 -3.04 5.12
N GLU A 128 0.00 -1.86 4.97
CA GLU A 128 1.29 -1.68 4.33
C GLU A 128 2.38 -1.42 5.37
N THR A 129 3.57 -2.01 5.20
CA THR A 129 4.71 -1.76 6.08
C THR A 129 6.05 -1.95 5.38
N ILE A 130 7.05 -1.16 5.80
CA ILE A 130 8.46 -1.45 5.56
C ILE A 130 8.99 -2.32 6.70
N LEU A 131 10.13 -3.02 6.47
CA LEU A 131 10.65 -4.00 7.42
C LEU A 131 11.86 -3.52 8.24
N GLY A 132 12.50 -2.41 7.85
CA GLY A 132 13.70 -1.90 8.52
C GLY A 132 14.98 -2.64 8.15
N GLY A 133 15.96 -2.65 9.06
CA GLY A 133 17.33 -3.06 8.77
C GLY A 133 18.08 -2.02 7.94
N LYS A 134 19.36 -2.28 7.61
CA LYS A 134 20.17 -1.35 6.81
C LYS A 134 20.52 -1.97 5.44
N PRO A 135 20.78 -1.15 4.42
CA PRO A 135 21.31 -1.64 3.15
C PRO A 135 22.56 -2.50 3.35
N GLY A 136 22.59 -3.66 2.68
CA GLY A 136 23.70 -4.63 2.78
C GLY A 136 23.55 -5.68 3.90
N GLU A 137 22.60 -5.55 4.82
CA GLU A 137 22.40 -6.53 5.91
C GLU A 137 21.51 -7.71 5.50
N TRP A 138 20.88 -7.68 4.32
CA TRP A 138 19.83 -8.63 3.93
C TRP A 138 20.21 -10.09 4.15
N ASP A 139 21.36 -10.53 3.66
CA ASP A 139 21.75 -11.94 3.75
C ASP A 139 22.00 -12.40 5.19
N ALA A 140 22.41 -11.50 6.06
CA ALA A 140 22.63 -11.79 7.47
C ALA A 140 21.32 -11.91 8.27
N ILE A 141 20.27 -11.17 7.87
CA ILE A 141 19.03 -11.04 8.67
C ILE A 141 17.81 -11.71 8.04
N ARG A 142 17.85 -12.06 6.76
CA ARG A 142 16.67 -12.50 5.99
C ARG A 142 15.91 -13.67 6.61
N VAL A 143 16.59 -14.62 7.24
CA VAL A 143 15.95 -15.77 7.90
C VAL A 143 15.09 -15.27 9.07
N ARG A 144 15.65 -14.41 9.93
CA ARG A 144 14.91 -13.80 11.04
C ARG A 144 13.75 -12.94 10.56
N VAL A 145 13.95 -12.20 9.47
CA VAL A 145 12.88 -11.43 8.81
C VAL A 145 11.75 -12.36 8.38
N ALA A 146 12.05 -13.49 7.73
CA ALA A 146 11.04 -14.44 7.29
C ALA A 146 10.26 -15.06 8.45
N GLU A 147 10.94 -15.42 9.56
CA GLU A 147 10.30 -15.90 10.78
C GLU A 147 9.30 -14.89 11.35
N CYS A 148 9.72 -13.64 11.53
CA CYS A 148 8.85 -12.58 12.05
C CYS A 148 7.66 -12.31 11.12
N VAL A 149 7.90 -12.21 9.82
CA VAL A 149 6.83 -11.95 8.83
C VAL A 149 5.88 -13.14 8.72
N ALA A 150 6.35 -14.38 8.92
CA ALA A 150 5.47 -15.55 9.01
C ALA A 150 4.53 -15.47 10.23
N GLU A 151 5.00 -14.96 11.37
CA GLU A 151 4.17 -14.72 12.55
C GLU A 151 3.15 -13.59 12.29
N TRP A 152 3.55 -12.51 11.66
CA TRP A 152 2.65 -11.45 11.21
C TRP A 152 1.59 -12.00 10.24
N GLY A 153 2.00 -12.87 9.31
CA GLY A 153 1.09 -13.56 8.38
C GLY A 153 0.01 -14.39 9.07
N ARG A 154 0.30 -15.00 10.24
CA ARG A 154 -0.71 -15.70 11.04
C ARG A 154 -1.78 -14.72 11.56
N VAL A 155 -1.38 -13.57 12.10
CA VAL A 155 -2.32 -12.52 12.50
C VAL A 155 -3.18 -12.07 11.32
N MET A 156 -2.58 -11.89 10.14
CA MET A 156 -3.33 -11.53 8.92
C MET A 156 -4.36 -12.59 8.56
N THR A 157 -4.00 -13.87 8.68
CA THR A 157 -4.90 -14.99 8.38
C THR A 157 -6.08 -15.04 9.38
N GLU A 158 -5.82 -14.81 10.66
CA GLU A 158 -6.86 -14.74 11.70
C GLU A 158 -7.90 -13.64 11.42
N HIS A 159 -7.47 -12.52 10.84
CA HIS A 159 -8.32 -11.37 10.56
C HIS A 159 -8.79 -11.26 9.10
N GLY A 160 -8.28 -12.06 8.18
CA GLY A 160 -8.61 -11.98 6.75
C GLY A 160 -8.13 -10.69 6.06
N VAL A 161 -7.06 -10.05 6.56
CA VAL A 161 -6.52 -8.79 6.05
C VAL A 161 -5.19 -9.06 5.33
N VAL A 162 -4.93 -8.35 4.23
CA VAL A 162 -3.66 -8.46 3.49
C VAL A 162 -2.58 -7.58 4.12
N LEU A 163 -1.40 -8.15 4.36
CA LEU A 163 -0.17 -7.42 4.68
C LEU A 163 0.65 -7.21 3.40
N ALA A 164 0.86 -5.98 3.01
CA ALA A 164 1.70 -5.60 1.88
C ALA A 164 3.08 -5.13 2.38
N VAL A 165 4.12 -5.95 2.20
CA VAL A 165 5.48 -5.60 2.58
C VAL A 165 6.14 -4.77 1.49
N LYS A 166 6.66 -3.59 1.84
CA LYS A 166 7.27 -2.66 0.91
C LYS A 166 8.79 -2.72 0.96
N PRO A 167 9.47 -3.04 -0.15
CA PRO A 167 10.90 -2.82 -0.28
C PRO A 167 11.21 -1.33 -0.21
N HIS A 168 12.31 -0.97 0.46
CA HIS A 168 12.69 0.41 0.65
C HIS A 168 14.19 0.58 0.48
N VAL A 169 14.63 1.54 -0.34
CA VAL A 169 16.05 1.77 -0.66
C VAL A 169 16.94 1.96 0.57
N GLY A 170 16.40 2.50 1.66
CA GLY A 170 17.10 2.69 2.92
C GLY A 170 17.05 1.51 3.89
N ASN A 171 16.43 0.39 3.51
CA ASN A 171 16.28 -0.81 4.35
C ASN A 171 17.08 -1.98 3.82
N ALA A 172 17.11 -3.09 4.59
CA ALA A 172 17.76 -4.32 4.18
C ALA A 172 17.05 -4.97 2.99
N MET A 173 15.71 -5.11 3.04
CA MET A 173 14.90 -5.57 1.91
C MET A 173 14.66 -4.41 0.94
N ARG A 174 15.45 -4.36 -0.14
CA ARG A 174 15.44 -3.23 -1.08
C ARG A 174 15.40 -3.62 -2.55
N THR A 175 15.52 -4.92 -2.87
CA THR A 175 15.50 -5.42 -4.25
C THR A 175 14.30 -6.33 -4.50
N PRO A 176 13.86 -6.50 -5.77
CA PRO A 176 12.77 -7.40 -6.11
C PRO A 176 13.04 -8.84 -5.70
N GLU A 177 14.28 -9.33 -5.88
CA GLU A 177 14.70 -10.69 -5.52
C GLU A 177 14.55 -10.95 -4.01
N ALA A 178 14.86 -9.95 -3.18
CA ALA A 178 14.69 -10.05 -1.73
C ALA A 178 13.20 -10.19 -1.36
N VAL A 179 12.30 -9.49 -2.06
CA VAL A 179 10.85 -9.62 -1.86
C VAL A 179 10.37 -11.00 -2.28
N VAL A 180 10.74 -11.46 -3.48
CA VAL A 180 10.36 -12.78 -3.99
C VAL A 180 10.83 -13.86 -3.02
N TRP A 181 12.10 -13.81 -2.62
CA TRP A 181 12.65 -14.75 -1.64
C TRP A 181 11.84 -14.76 -0.33
N LEU A 182 11.52 -13.59 0.22
CA LEU A 182 10.73 -13.49 1.46
C LEU A 182 9.36 -14.15 1.31
N LEU A 183 8.64 -13.84 0.25
CA LEU A 183 7.30 -14.38 0.01
C LEU A 183 7.33 -15.91 -0.19
N GLU A 184 8.37 -16.45 -0.84
CA GLU A 184 8.59 -17.88 -0.98
C GLU A 184 8.88 -18.59 0.34
N GLN A 185 9.54 -17.92 1.30
CA GLN A 185 9.76 -18.48 2.64
C GLN A 185 8.49 -18.44 3.49
N VAL A 186 7.77 -17.31 3.47
CA VAL A 186 6.58 -17.09 4.31
C VAL A 186 5.39 -17.93 3.84
N ARG A 187 5.19 -18.11 2.54
CA ARG A 187 4.12 -18.93 1.92
C ARG A 187 2.73 -18.67 2.45
N ASN A 188 2.42 -17.43 2.79
CA ASN A 188 1.11 -17.02 3.23
C ASN A 188 0.44 -16.15 2.14
N PRO A 189 -0.74 -16.52 1.61
CA PRO A 189 -1.39 -15.78 0.53
C PRO A 189 -1.82 -14.37 0.92
N LEU A 190 -1.94 -14.08 2.21
CA LEU A 190 -2.24 -12.75 2.73
C LEU A 190 -1.00 -11.89 3.00
N VAL A 191 0.21 -12.43 2.81
CA VAL A 191 1.45 -11.65 2.79
C VAL A 191 1.83 -11.40 1.34
N ARG A 192 1.80 -10.15 0.92
CA ARG A 192 1.96 -9.71 -0.47
C ARG A 192 3.01 -8.61 -0.56
N ALA A 193 3.35 -8.21 -1.78
CA ALA A 193 4.22 -7.07 -2.01
C ALA A 193 3.42 -5.75 -2.08
N ALA A 194 4.01 -4.66 -1.57
CA ALA A 194 3.67 -3.30 -1.97
C ALA A 194 4.73 -2.82 -2.96
N TYR A 195 4.32 -2.43 -4.17
CA TYR A 195 5.24 -1.98 -5.20
C TYR A 195 5.40 -0.46 -5.14
N ASP A 196 6.64 0.03 -5.16
CA ASP A 196 6.99 1.46 -5.22
C ASP A 196 8.25 1.61 -6.08
N TYR A 197 8.05 1.89 -7.38
CA TYR A 197 9.17 1.97 -8.33
C TYR A 197 10.23 2.98 -7.95
N SER A 198 9.86 4.05 -7.27
CA SER A 198 10.82 5.09 -6.89
C SER A 198 12.00 4.57 -6.06
N HIS A 199 11.79 3.51 -5.26
CA HIS A 199 12.85 2.86 -4.51
C HIS A 199 13.77 2.00 -5.38
N TYR A 200 13.28 1.46 -6.48
CA TYR A 200 14.06 0.74 -7.48
C TYR A 200 14.77 1.72 -8.42
N GLN A 201 14.07 2.76 -8.86
CA GLN A 201 14.66 3.86 -9.63
C GLN A 201 15.84 4.52 -8.90
N ALA A 202 15.75 4.66 -7.57
CA ALA A 202 16.83 5.18 -6.74
C ALA A 202 18.08 4.26 -6.72
N GLN A 203 17.98 3.05 -7.24
CA GLN A 203 19.05 2.07 -7.40
C GLN A 203 19.37 1.81 -8.88
N ASP A 204 18.87 2.65 -9.79
CA ASP A 204 19.04 2.54 -11.23
C ASP A 204 18.54 1.20 -11.82
N MET A 205 17.52 0.59 -11.18
CA MET A 205 16.87 -0.62 -11.67
C MET A 205 15.82 -0.29 -12.74
N ASP A 206 15.73 -1.15 -13.74
CA ASP A 206 14.75 -1.03 -14.82
C ASP A 206 13.32 -1.28 -14.32
N MET A 207 12.36 -0.42 -14.75
CA MET A 207 10.98 -0.47 -14.27
C MET A 207 10.27 -1.75 -14.72
N ARG A 208 10.39 -2.10 -15.99
CA ARG A 208 9.71 -3.30 -16.55
C ARG A 208 10.21 -4.56 -15.87
N THR A 209 11.52 -4.69 -15.69
CA THR A 209 12.11 -5.85 -15.02
C THR A 209 11.58 -5.99 -13.59
N THR A 210 11.52 -4.90 -12.83
CA THR A 210 11.01 -4.94 -11.44
C THR A 210 9.51 -5.18 -11.37
N MET A 211 8.73 -4.67 -12.35
CA MET A 211 7.30 -4.93 -12.47
C MET A 211 7.02 -6.39 -12.81
N ASP A 212 7.68 -6.95 -13.82
CA ASP A 212 7.50 -8.34 -14.26
C ASP A 212 7.75 -9.32 -13.10
N MET A 213 8.74 -9.03 -12.24
CA MET A 213 9.03 -9.85 -11.07
C MET A 213 7.97 -9.73 -9.95
N LEU A 214 7.44 -8.55 -9.70
CA LEU A 214 6.68 -8.28 -8.47
C LEU A 214 5.18 -8.16 -8.65
N LEU A 215 4.67 -7.72 -9.82
CA LEU A 215 3.23 -7.52 -10.04
C LEU A 215 2.39 -8.77 -9.73
N PRO A 216 2.82 -10.01 -10.06
CA PRO A 216 2.04 -11.20 -9.71
C PRO A 216 1.79 -11.37 -8.20
N SER A 217 2.66 -10.81 -7.36
CA SER A 217 2.56 -10.86 -5.90
C SER A 217 2.18 -9.53 -5.25
N THR A 218 1.97 -8.46 -6.04
CA THR A 218 1.64 -7.12 -5.56
C THR A 218 0.14 -6.99 -5.24
N SER A 219 -0.17 -6.34 -4.13
CA SER A 219 -1.54 -5.97 -3.73
C SER A 219 -1.74 -4.48 -3.55
N PHE A 220 -0.67 -3.69 -3.53
CA PHE A 220 -0.72 -2.25 -3.35
C PHE A 220 0.42 -1.56 -4.11
N ILE A 221 0.15 -0.38 -4.67
CA ILE A 221 1.13 0.38 -5.44
C ILE A 221 1.22 1.80 -4.90
N HIS A 222 2.43 2.24 -4.56
CA HIS A 222 2.74 3.64 -4.32
C HIS A 222 3.33 4.29 -5.58
N LEU A 223 2.87 5.49 -5.89
CA LEU A 223 3.40 6.33 -6.95
C LEU A 223 4.20 7.48 -6.36
N LYS A 224 5.47 7.54 -6.70
CA LYS A 224 6.39 8.63 -6.41
C LYS A 224 7.30 8.85 -7.60
N ASP A 225 7.99 9.96 -7.62
CA ASP A 225 8.92 10.28 -8.68
C ASP A 225 10.29 10.65 -8.13
N THR A 226 11.31 10.55 -8.96
CA THR A 226 12.67 11.00 -8.63
C THR A 226 13.31 11.69 -9.82
N ARG A 227 14.28 12.56 -9.54
CA ARG A 227 15.13 13.24 -10.56
C ARG A 227 16.57 13.28 -10.09
N MET A 228 17.50 13.19 -11.01
CA MET A 228 18.92 13.47 -10.72
C MET A 228 19.17 14.98 -10.71
N GLU A 229 19.65 15.50 -9.60
CA GLU A 229 20.07 16.89 -9.44
C GLU A 229 21.42 16.97 -8.73
N GLY A 230 22.39 17.70 -9.29
CA GLY A 230 23.72 17.84 -8.69
C GLY A 230 24.43 16.50 -8.40
N GLY A 231 24.17 15.45 -9.18
CA GLY A 231 24.74 14.12 -8.99
C GLY A 231 24.06 13.31 -7.87
N ARG A 232 22.95 13.78 -7.31
CA ARG A 232 22.13 13.06 -6.32
C ARG A 232 20.74 12.83 -6.86
N ARG A 233 20.11 11.72 -6.45
CA ARG A 233 18.71 11.43 -6.77
C ARG A 233 17.81 12.06 -5.71
N GLU A 234 16.94 12.96 -6.15
CA GLU A 234 16.01 13.71 -5.33
C GLU A 234 14.58 13.20 -5.52
N TRP A 235 13.80 13.12 -4.45
CA TRP A 235 12.39 12.79 -4.50
C TRP A 235 11.58 13.94 -5.07
N ARG A 236 10.62 13.61 -5.94
CA ARG A 236 9.71 14.57 -6.60
C ARG A 236 8.26 14.10 -6.48
N LEU A 237 7.33 15.01 -6.69
CA LEU A 237 5.94 14.66 -6.90
C LEU A 237 5.79 13.88 -8.21
N PRO A 238 4.79 12.99 -8.31
CA PRO A 238 4.49 12.28 -9.55
C PRO A 238 4.31 13.25 -10.73
N GLY A 239 5.11 13.06 -11.78
CA GLY A 239 5.15 13.91 -12.97
C GLY A 239 6.23 15.01 -12.96
N ASP A 240 6.85 15.31 -11.81
CA ASP A 240 7.94 16.30 -11.71
C ASP A 240 9.34 15.67 -11.81
N GLY A 241 9.42 14.36 -11.93
CA GLY A 241 10.65 13.58 -12.02
C GLY A 241 10.88 12.97 -13.40
N THR A 242 11.34 11.73 -13.43
CA THR A 242 11.73 11.00 -14.64
C THR A 242 11.04 9.64 -14.80
N VAL A 243 10.03 9.33 -13.99
CA VAL A 243 9.22 8.11 -14.15
C VAL A 243 8.34 8.23 -15.38
N ASP A 244 8.39 7.25 -16.28
CA ASP A 244 7.45 7.14 -17.38
C ASP A 244 6.12 6.55 -16.90
N TYR A 245 5.17 7.41 -16.60
CA TYR A 245 3.85 6.99 -16.14
C TYR A 245 2.98 6.36 -17.23
N ALA A 246 3.30 6.53 -18.53
CA ALA A 246 2.62 5.83 -19.60
C ALA A 246 3.05 4.36 -19.67
N GLU A 247 4.32 4.07 -19.38
CA GLU A 247 4.80 2.69 -19.22
C GLU A 247 4.30 2.06 -17.90
N TYR A 248 4.09 2.87 -16.87
CA TYR A 248 3.63 2.41 -15.58
C TYR A 248 2.16 1.93 -15.59
N ALA A 249 1.31 2.53 -16.46
CA ALA A 249 -0.13 2.27 -16.55
C ALA A 249 -0.47 1.09 -17.46
#